data_006f12a83d335f13dab2434b02e8d822
#
_entry.id   006f12a83d335f13dab2434b02e8d822
#
_cell.length_a   1.000
_cell.length_b   1.000
_cell.length_c   1.000
_cell.angle_alpha   90.00
_cell.angle_beta   90.00
_cell.angle_gamma   90.00
#
_symmetry.space_group_name_H-M   'P 1'
#
loop_
_entity.id
_entity.type
_entity.pdbx_description
1 polymer ?
#
loop_
_entity_poly.entity_id
_entity_poly.type
_entity_poly.pdbx_seq_one_letter_code
_entity_poly.pdbx_strand_id
1 'polypeptide(L)'
;MTTEVSRRLLLASGASAAALVAASPDAVAQAAGDRIRKIVLISWPQGQNPQGFQASQLIAQEWRKLGLEVEVRPLPWPQHIQIVWNERARWDTTMWRMVGRSERSDPDEIVYNLFHSSTAEKGFNFVGYNNPEYDKLVVAQRQATDQTKRRELVREAQKTVDRDQVQAFLVHPAHVKAFNRNVWDEATILNQSGIGIRNFWTFIRATPRGEQKQMILNAAEPVISINPLFIAGGTSSWVTELLWDRLARVGLDGLPEPWAAEKIQWVNDTTLDVTIRAGQSWHDGKPVTAEDVMYSFEAPGIENKVPMYKPFVAGIAKMEKTADLTVRFTLKDPNAAFVTASLAKINIIPKHIWEPVMKDLMSKPENAEALPNPSPIGSGPFKLTRARMQEEVVLDRNDKHWAAPKMERWILRIVPNPEATLGMLRSGEINFLADYGGDPEVLEKLVKDNPQITMKQEVDIGFEYAAFNLRRAPFNDANFRRALSAAIDRTVMVQAAWNGYAVAANSPVSPALKFWHQPDIEKMNTGLQRAKDMLQQAGYRVVGNRLHYPEGVKETLTAVE
;
A
#
# COMPACT_ATOMS: atom_id res chain seq x y z
N MET A 1 6.57 78.17 49.58
CA MET A 1 6.57 78.77 48.27
C MET A 1 6.82 77.58 47.31
N THR A 2 6.03 76.70 47.19
CA THR A 2 4.66 76.42 46.74
C THR A 2 4.54 76.61 45.23
N THR A 3 4.76 75.48 44.51
CA THR A 3 3.74 74.74 43.78
C THR A 3 3.01 75.52 42.71
N GLU A 4 3.55 75.48 41.48
CA GLU A 4 2.77 75.70 40.26
C GLU A 4 3.51 75.21 39.01
N VAL A 5 4.00 73.98 38.97
CA VAL A 5 4.55 73.32 37.78
C VAL A 5 4.15 71.82 37.81
N SER A 6 2.88 71.54 37.86
CA SER A 6 2.44 70.14 37.76
C SER A 6 1.05 69.97 37.13
N ARG A 7 0.65 70.89 36.24
CA ARG A 7 -0.67 70.77 35.53
C ARG A 7 -0.64 70.90 34.00
N ARG A 8 0.54 70.89 33.39
CA ARG A 8 0.66 70.99 31.89
C ARG A 8 1.36 69.85 31.19
N LEU A 9 1.63 68.73 31.88
CA LEU A 9 2.24 67.56 31.30
C LEU A 9 1.37 66.30 31.34
N LEU A 10 0.05 66.43 31.52
CA LEU A 10 -0.91 65.31 31.59
C LEU A 10 -2.04 65.42 30.56
N LEU A 11 -1.81 66.09 29.41
CA LEU A 11 -2.79 66.22 28.35
C LEU A 11 -2.21 65.92 26.93
N ALA A 12 -1.16 65.09 26.84
CA ALA A 12 -0.62 64.65 25.55
C ALA A 12 -0.41 63.14 25.46
N SER A 13 -1.10 62.34 26.27
CA SER A 13 -1.22 60.88 26.10
C SER A 13 -2.68 60.50 25.90
N GLY A 14 -3.33 61.21 24.99
CA GLY A 14 -4.69 60.94 24.52
C GLY A 14 -4.68 60.04 23.32
N ALA A 15 -5.08 58.79 23.54
CA ALA A 15 -5.86 57.96 22.64
C ALA A 15 -5.30 57.69 21.24
N SER A 16 -4.36 56.74 21.11
CA SER A 16 -4.44 55.79 20.02
C SER A 16 -5.21 54.56 20.50
N ALA A 17 -6.45 54.71 20.81
CA ALA A 17 -7.41 53.63 20.80
C ALA A 17 -7.55 53.21 19.31
N ALA A 18 -6.84 52.19 18.91
CA ALA A 18 -7.15 51.49 17.67
C ALA A 18 -8.62 51.03 17.83
N ALA A 19 -9.54 51.72 17.18
CA ALA A 19 -10.89 51.25 16.98
C ALA A 19 -10.78 49.93 16.22
N LEU A 20 -10.89 48.80 16.91
CA LEU A 20 -11.31 47.54 16.32
C LEU A 20 -12.74 47.84 15.81
N VAL A 21 -12.82 48.33 14.58
CA VAL A 21 -14.07 48.36 13.83
C VAL A 21 -14.44 46.91 13.63
N ALA A 22 -15.28 46.38 14.52
CA ALA A 22 -15.96 45.14 14.24
C ALA A 22 -16.75 45.39 12.95
N ALA A 23 -16.23 44.90 11.84
CA ALA A 23 -16.94 44.97 10.57
C ALA A 23 -18.32 44.35 10.77
N SER A 24 -19.36 45.05 10.31
CA SER A 24 -20.73 44.51 10.37
C SER A 24 -20.76 43.17 9.60
N PRO A 25 -21.66 42.23 9.99
CA PRO A 25 -21.82 40.99 9.23
C PRO A 25 -22.01 41.20 7.73
N ASP A 26 -22.64 42.27 7.33
CA ASP A 26 -22.85 42.66 5.92
C ASP A 26 -21.56 43.14 5.25
N ALA A 27 -20.66 43.85 5.96
CA ALA A 27 -19.37 44.27 5.44
C ALA A 27 -18.44 43.06 5.25
N VAL A 28 -18.50 42.07 6.13
CA VAL A 28 -17.76 40.79 5.98
C VAL A 28 -18.32 39.98 4.82
N ALA A 29 -19.63 39.98 4.61
CA ALA A 29 -20.28 39.30 3.48
C ALA A 29 -19.94 39.95 2.13
N GLN A 30 -19.80 41.31 2.10
CA GLN A 30 -19.39 42.04 0.89
C GLN A 30 -17.93 41.82 0.51
N ALA A 31 -17.05 41.48 1.45
CA ALA A 31 -15.62 41.22 1.24
C ALA A 31 -15.29 39.73 1.05
N ALA A 32 -16.27 38.85 1.09
CA ALA A 32 -16.06 37.40 0.86
C ALA A 32 -16.42 37.03 -0.59
N GLY A 33 -15.76 36.01 -1.12
CA GLY A 33 -16.16 35.40 -2.38
C GLY A 33 -17.45 34.57 -2.25
N ASP A 34 -17.77 33.80 -3.28
CA ASP A 34 -18.96 32.95 -3.26
C ASP A 34 -18.89 31.92 -2.12
N ARG A 35 -20.05 31.47 -1.66
CA ARG A 35 -20.16 30.37 -0.71
C ARG A 35 -19.65 29.08 -1.33
N ILE A 36 -18.84 28.34 -0.59
CA ILE A 36 -18.42 26.99 -1.03
C ILE A 36 -19.65 26.08 -1.09
N ARG A 37 -19.80 25.42 -2.23
CA ARG A 37 -20.88 24.45 -2.47
C ARG A 37 -20.82 23.26 -1.50
N LYS A 38 -21.85 22.45 -1.50
CA LYS A 38 -21.86 21.18 -0.80
C LYS A 38 -20.75 20.27 -1.34
N ILE A 39 -19.96 19.68 -0.45
CA ILE A 39 -18.90 18.72 -0.72
C ILE A 39 -19.43 17.30 -0.49
N VAL A 40 -19.17 16.40 -1.43
CA VAL A 40 -19.51 14.99 -1.31
C VAL A 40 -18.25 14.22 -0.97
N LEU A 41 -18.25 13.55 0.19
CA LEU A 41 -17.23 12.57 0.60
C LEU A 41 -17.74 11.17 0.29
N ILE A 42 -17.24 10.57 -0.78
CA ILE A 42 -17.55 9.17 -1.14
C ILE A 42 -16.86 8.25 -0.13
N SER A 43 -17.55 7.21 0.32
CA SER A 43 -17.05 6.21 1.27
C SER A 43 -17.53 4.82 0.90
N TRP A 44 -17.00 3.80 1.58
CA TRP A 44 -17.57 2.46 1.53
C TRP A 44 -18.82 2.36 2.40
N PRO A 45 -19.76 1.46 2.09
CA PRO A 45 -20.80 1.06 3.04
C PRO A 45 -20.18 0.44 4.31
N GLN A 46 -20.82 0.66 5.44
CA GLN A 46 -20.35 0.14 6.73
C GLN A 46 -20.11 -1.38 6.72
N GLY A 47 -20.95 -2.15 6.04
CA GLY A 47 -20.81 -3.60 5.94
C GLY A 47 -19.63 -4.07 5.06
N GLN A 48 -19.04 -3.19 4.24
CA GLN A 48 -17.88 -3.52 3.39
C GLN A 48 -16.55 -3.07 4.01
N ASN A 49 -16.53 -1.91 4.65
CA ASN A 49 -15.35 -1.38 5.35
C ASN A 49 -15.82 -0.53 6.55
N PRO A 50 -16.06 -1.15 7.70
CA PRO A 50 -16.55 -0.45 8.90
C PRO A 50 -15.63 0.69 9.34
N GLN A 51 -14.31 0.47 9.32
CA GLN A 51 -13.30 1.44 9.73
C GLN A 51 -13.30 2.64 8.80
N GLY A 52 -13.24 2.41 7.49
CA GLY A 52 -13.27 3.48 6.49
C GLY A 52 -14.59 4.26 6.51
N PHE A 53 -15.72 3.60 6.74
CA PHE A 53 -17.01 4.28 6.92
C PHE A 53 -17.00 5.16 8.16
N GLN A 54 -16.57 4.65 9.31
CA GLN A 54 -16.49 5.42 10.55
C GLN A 54 -15.53 6.61 10.43
N ALA A 55 -14.37 6.39 9.81
CA ALA A 55 -13.42 7.47 9.51
C ALA A 55 -14.06 8.58 8.68
N SER A 56 -14.84 8.23 7.65
CA SER A 56 -15.55 9.22 6.82
C SER A 56 -16.55 10.07 7.60
N GLN A 57 -17.24 9.49 8.58
CA GLN A 57 -18.16 10.21 9.46
C GLN A 57 -17.39 11.21 10.35
N LEU A 58 -16.27 10.79 10.93
CA LEU A 58 -15.42 11.65 11.76
C LEU A 58 -14.86 12.83 10.94
N ILE A 59 -14.34 12.57 9.74
CA ILE A 59 -13.84 13.59 8.82
C ILE A 59 -14.94 14.61 8.49
N ALA A 60 -16.12 14.13 8.09
CA ALA A 60 -17.24 15.01 7.75
C ALA A 60 -17.67 15.88 8.96
N GLN A 61 -17.63 15.32 10.17
CA GLN A 61 -17.94 16.07 11.40
C GLN A 61 -16.94 17.22 11.60
N GLU A 62 -15.63 16.96 11.46
CA GLU A 62 -14.62 18.01 11.64
C GLU A 62 -14.69 19.07 10.54
N TRP A 63 -14.92 18.69 9.29
CA TRP A 63 -15.04 19.64 8.19
C TRP A 63 -16.31 20.52 8.30
N ARG A 64 -17.42 19.99 8.84
CA ARG A 64 -18.63 20.80 9.13
C ARG A 64 -18.35 21.90 10.15
N LYS A 65 -17.46 21.68 11.13
CA LYS A 65 -17.03 22.69 12.11
C LYS A 65 -16.22 23.85 11.50
N LEU A 66 -15.73 23.67 10.25
CA LEU A 66 -15.09 24.72 9.47
C LEU A 66 -16.10 25.57 8.66
N GLY A 67 -17.40 25.28 8.76
CA GLY A 67 -18.46 25.96 7.99
C GLY A 67 -18.75 25.32 6.64
N LEU A 68 -18.25 24.12 6.37
CA LEU A 68 -18.54 23.37 5.15
C LEU A 68 -19.84 22.57 5.28
N GLU A 69 -20.56 22.44 4.17
CA GLU A 69 -21.62 21.46 4.02
C GLU A 69 -21.04 20.19 3.45
N VAL A 70 -21.06 19.09 4.21
CA VAL A 70 -20.44 17.82 3.83
C VAL A 70 -21.47 16.70 3.87
N GLU A 71 -21.64 16.02 2.75
CA GLU A 71 -22.42 14.78 2.61
C GLU A 71 -21.47 13.60 2.56
N VAL A 72 -21.64 12.61 3.45
CA VAL A 72 -20.98 11.31 3.31
C VAL A 72 -21.89 10.43 2.46
N ARG A 73 -21.36 9.95 1.33
CA ARG A 73 -22.07 9.11 0.36
C ARG A 73 -21.46 7.72 0.28
N PRO A 74 -22.01 6.73 0.99
CA PRO A 74 -21.56 5.35 0.88
C PRO A 74 -21.93 4.78 -0.49
N LEU A 75 -20.95 4.22 -1.20
CA LEU A 75 -21.14 3.56 -2.49
C LEU A 75 -20.56 2.16 -2.48
N PRO A 76 -21.27 1.14 -2.98
CA PRO A 76 -20.71 -0.18 -3.24
C PRO A 76 -19.49 -0.10 -4.15
N TRP A 77 -18.50 -0.99 -3.95
CA TRP A 77 -17.21 -0.93 -4.63
C TRP A 77 -17.27 -0.76 -6.16
N PRO A 78 -18.16 -1.45 -6.91
CA PRO A 78 -18.25 -1.27 -8.37
C PRO A 78 -18.63 0.17 -8.78
N GLN A 79 -19.56 0.81 -8.04
CA GLN A 79 -19.97 2.19 -8.30
C GLN A 79 -18.88 3.18 -7.85
N HIS A 80 -18.26 2.93 -6.71
CA HIS A 80 -17.18 3.74 -6.18
C HIS A 80 -16.02 3.81 -7.18
N ILE A 81 -15.55 2.66 -7.69
CA ILE A 81 -14.45 2.60 -8.67
C ILE A 81 -14.85 3.24 -10.00
N GLN A 82 -16.10 3.11 -10.43
CA GLN A 82 -16.57 3.72 -11.66
C GLN A 82 -16.45 5.23 -11.61
N ILE A 83 -16.95 5.87 -10.55
CA ILE A 83 -16.95 7.33 -10.40
C ILE A 83 -15.55 7.86 -10.17
N VAL A 84 -14.79 7.25 -9.24
CA VAL A 84 -13.52 7.81 -8.79
C VAL A 84 -12.37 7.45 -9.72
N TRP A 85 -12.30 6.19 -10.13
CA TRP A 85 -11.17 5.67 -10.90
C TRP A 85 -11.35 5.79 -12.41
N ASN A 86 -12.55 5.50 -12.93
CA ASN A 86 -12.80 5.51 -14.38
C ASN A 86 -13.18 6.89 -14.89
N GLU A 87 -14.14 7.58 -14.22
CA GLU A 87 -14.62 8.89 -14.66
C GLU A 87 -13.73 10.06 -14.23
N ARG A 88 -13.05 9.95 -13.10
CA ARG A 88 -12.03 10.88 -12.54
C ARG A 88 -12.46 12.34 -12.33
N ALA A 89 -13.34 12.88 -13.15
CA ALA A 89 -13.69 14.31 -13.14
C ALA A 89 -14.87 14.66 -12.22
N ARG A 90 -15.73 13.71 -11.88
CA ARG A 90 -17.06 13.95 -11.28
C ARG A 90 -17.17 13.69 -9.78
N TRP A 91 -16.09 13.72 -9.03
CA TRP A 91 -16.10 13.54 -7.58
C TRP A 91 -15.34 14.67 -6.90
N ASP A 92 -15.62 14.92 -5.63
CA ASP A 92 -14.97 15.95 -4.82
C ASP A 92 -13.84 15.39 -3.95
N THR A 93 -14.22 14.48 -3.07
CA THR A 93 -13.30 13.79 -2.17
C THR A 93 -13.79 12.37 -1.92
N THR A 94 -12.89 11.47 -1.61
CA THR A 94 -13.22 10.06 -1.41
C THR A 94 -12.32 9.42 -0.36
N MET A 95 -12.89 8.52 0.43
CA MET A 95 -12.10 7.56 1.19
C MET A 95 -11.46 6.56 0.23
N TRP A 96 -10.19 6.27 0.43
CA TRP A 96 -9.48 5.26 -0.35
C TRP A 96 -8.42 4.55 0.48
N ARG A 97 -7.98 3.38 0.00
CA ARG A 97 -6.91 2.63 0.66
C ARG A 97 -5.89 2.11 -0.35
N MET A 98 -4.65 2.07 0.07
CA MET A 98 -3.58 1.33 -0.59
C MET A 98 -3.33 0.05 0.19
N VAL A 99 -3.60 -1.09 -0.41
CA VAL A 99 -3.39 -2.39 0.25
C VAL A 99 -1.90 -2.73 0.27
N GLY A 100 -1.39 -3.13 1.43
CA GLY A 100 0.00 -3.59 1.58
C GLY A 100 0.24 -4.95 0.94
N ARG A 101 1.36 -5.07 0.22
CA ARG A 101 1.86 -6.32 -0.36
C ARG A 101 3.39 -6.27 -0.33
N SER A 102 4.05 -7.41 -0.21
CA SER A 102 5.53 -7.47 -0.14
C SER A 102 6.20 -6.71 -1.30
N GLU A 103 5.67 -6.81 -2.51
CA GLU A 103 6.21 -6.13 -3.69
C GLU A 103 6.06 -4.60 -3.63
N ARG A 104 5.17 -4.08 -2.77
CA ARG A 104 4.99 -2.64 -2.51
C ARG A 104 5.93 -2.10 -1.43
N SER A 105 6.86 -2.91 -0.95
CA SER A 105 7.94 -2.44 -0.08
C SER A 105 8.92 -1.52 -0.81
N ASP A 106 9.02 -1.63 -2.14
CA ASP A 106 9.75 -0.63 -2.93
C ASP A 106 8.91 0.65 -3.06
N PRO A 107 9.46 1.79 -2.66
CA PRO A 107 8.72 3.06 -2.65
C PRO A 107 8.34 3.57 -4.04
N ASP A 108 8.94 3.09 -5.12
CA ASP A 108 8.64 3.53 -6.49
C ASP A 108 7.17 3.30 -6.85
N GLU A 109 6.58 2.17 -6.44
CA GLU A 109 5.15 1.90 -6.67
C GLU A 109 4.24 2.93 -5.98
N ILE A 110 4.72 3.53 -4.91
CA ILE A 110 3.99 4.56 -4.15
C ILE A 110 4.32 5.96 -4.69
N VAL A 111 5.59 6.38 -4.60
CA VAL A 111 5.94 7.77 -4.89
C VAL A 111 5.86 8.13 -6.37
N TYR A 112 6.12 7.16 -7.28
CA TYR A 112 5.96 7.40 -8.72
C TYR A 112 4.53 7.14 -9.17
N ASN A 113 4.01 5.93 -8.97
CA ASN A 113 2.74 5.53 -9.57
C ASN A 113 1.55 6.31 -9.04
N LEU A 114 1.53 6.68 -7.75
CA LEU A 114 0.40 7.42 -7.16
C LEU A 114 0.43 8.92 -7.47
N PHE A 115 1.59 9.51 -7.78
CA PHE A 115 1.71 10.97 -7.79
C PHE A 115 2.40 11.56 -9.02
N HIS A 116 3.11 10.79 -9.86
CA HIS A 116 3.68 11.33 -11.09
C HIS A 116 2.58 11.73 -12.08
N SER A 117 2.71 12.90 -12.74
CA SER A 117 1.68 13.45 -13.62
C SER A 117 1.34 12.55 -14.81
N SER A 118 2.29 11.77 -15.34
CA SER A 118 2.04 10.84 -16.45
C SER A 118 1.07 9.72 -16.12
N THR A 119 0.82 9.46 -14.83
CA THR A 119 -0.12 8.43 -14.37
C THR A 119 -1.53 8.99 -14.06
N ALA A 120 -1.74 10.30 -14.30
CA ALA A 120 -2.98 10.99 -13.93
C ALA A 120 -4.20 10.59 -14.78
N GLU A 121 -4.00 10.23 -16.05
CA GLU A 121 -5.12 9.92 -16.96
C GLU A 121 -5.52 8.43 -16.95
N LYS A 122 -4.55 7.52 -16.85
CA LYS A 122 -4.78 6.06 -16.96
C LYS A 122 -4.10 5.24 -15.87
N GLY A 123 -3.43 5.89 -14.89
CA GLY A 123 -2.69 5.21 -13.82
C GLY A 123 -3.27 5.50 -12.44
N PHE A 124 -2.43 5.33 -11.43
CA PHE A 124 -2.83 5.43 -10.02
C PHE A 124 -2.97 6.86 -9.48
N ASN A 125 -2.51 7.89 -10.23
CA ASN A 125 -2.70 9.29 -9.87
C ASN A 125 -4.11 9.77 -10.25
N PHE A 126 -5.14 9.09 -9.78
CA PHE A 126 -6.53 9.44 -10.08
C PHE A 126 -6.96 10.79 -9.47
N VAL A 127 -6.23 11.32 -8.51
CA VAL A 127 -6.46 12.63 -7.90
C VAL A 127 -6.10 13.80 -8.83
N GLY A 128 -5.26 13.56 -9.86
CA GLY A 128 -4.86 14.58 -10.83
C GLY A 128 -3.76 15.50 -10.32
N TYR A 129 -2.86 15.01 -9.47
CA TYR A 129 -1.70 15.78 -9.04
C TYR A 129 -0.76 16.03 -10.21
N ASN A 130 -0.33 17.27 -10.35
CA ASN A 130 0.60 17.71 -11.39
C ASN A 130 1.57 18.73 -10.80
N ASN A 131 2.82 18.30 -10.63
CA ASN A 131 3.91 19.14 -10.13
C ASN A 131 5.21 18.73 -10.85
N PRO A 132 5.70 19.54 -11.83
CA PRO A 132 6.89 19.19 -12.60
C PRO A 132 8.16 18.99 -11.78
N GLU A 133 8.31 19.66 -10.63
CA GLU A 133 9.47 19.47 -9.75
C GLU A 133 9.36 18.13 -9.01
N TYR A 134 8.16 17.75 -8.60
CA TYR A 134 7.92 16.42 -8.06
C TYR A 134 8.19 15.32 -9.09
N ASP A 135 7.72 15.50 -10.32
CA ASP A 135 7.93 14.54 -11.41
C ASP A 135 9.42 14.29 -11.65
N LYS A 136 10.23 15.35 -11.72
CA LYS A 136 11.70 15.23 -11.84
C LYS A 136 12.32 14.44 -10.68
N LEU A 137 11.85 14.72 -9.45
CA LEU A 137 12.35 14.08 -8.23
C LEU A 137 12.07 12.56 -8.23
N VAL A 138 10.86 12.14 -8.57
CA VAL A 138 10.50 10.72 -8.58
C VAL A 138 11.04 9.97 -9.79
N VAL A 139 11.34 10.63 -10.89
CA VAL A 139 12.13 10.06 -11.99
C VAL A 139 13.58 9.87 -11.54
N ALA A 140 14.19 10.85 -10.88
CA ALA A 140 15.56 10.75 -10.38
C ALA A 140 15.74 9.60 -9.36
N GLN A 141 14.78 9.37 -8.46
CA GLN A 141 14.83 8.22 -7.53
C GLN A 141 14.76 6.87 -8.28
N ARG A 142 13.94 6.78 -9.33
CA ARG A 142 13.83 5.58 -10.17
C ARG A 142 15.15 5.26 -10.88
N GLN A 143 15.89 6.29 -11.27
CA GLN A 143 17.17 6.15 -11.96
C GLN A 143 18.37 5.92 -11.03
N ALA A 144 18.22 6.18 -9.72
CA ALA A 144 19.31 6.06 -8.75
C ALA A 144 19.52 4.61 -8.30
N THR A 145 20.53 3.93 -8.85
CA THR A 145 20.94 2.57 -8.45
C THR A 145 21.64 2.53 -7.10
N ASP A 146 22.26 3.64 -6.67
CA ASP A 146 22.77 3.80 -5.30
C ASP A 146 21.61 3.94 -4.30
N GLN A 147 21.48 3.01 -3.38
CA GLN A 147 20.35 2.93 -2.44
C GLN A 147 20.32 4.10 -1.43
N THR A 148 21.47 4.65 -1.07
CA THR A 148 21.53 5.79 -0.14
C THR A 148 21.03 7.06 -0.81
N LYS A 149 21.53 7.35 -2.01
CA LYS A 149 21.03 8.46 -2.83
C LYS A 149 19.54 8.31 -3.15
N ARG A 150 19.12 7.10 -3.50
CA ARG A 150 17.72 6.80 -3.77
C ARG A 150 16.82 7.07 -2.56
N ARG A 151 17.25 6.65 -1.37
CA ARG A 151 16.55 6.91 -0.10
C ARG A 151 16.33 8.41 0.14
N GLU A 152 17.34 9.23 -0.09
CA GLU A 152 17.25 10.68 0.08
C GLU A 152 16.20 11.29 -0.85
N LEU A 153 16.19 10.88 -2.13
CA LEU A 153 15.22 11.33 -3.12
C LEU A 153 13.80 10.89 -2.75
N VAL A 154 13.62 9.65 -2.29
CA VAL A 154 12.33 9.12 -1.82
C VAL A 154 11.82 9.88 -0.60
N ARG A 155 12.70 10.23 0.34
CA ARG A 155 12.33 11.02 1.52
C ARG A 155 11.94 12.45 1.16
N GLU A 156 12.61 13.06 0.19
CA GLU A 156 12.25 14.38 -0.30
C GLU A 156 10.91 14.35 -1.07
N ALA A 157 10.62 13.28 -1.83
CA ALA A 157 9.31 13.07 -2.44
C ALA A 157 8.19 13.02 -1.40
N GLN A 158 8.38 12.33 -0.27
CA GLN A 158 7.43 12.29 0.83
C GLN A 158 7.17 13.68 1.42
N LYS A 159 8.22 14.48 1.66
CA LYS A 159 8.08 15.86 2.16
C LYS A 159 7.31 16.75 1.18
N THR A 160 7.53 16.55 -0.12
CA THR A 160 6.83 17.33 -1.15
C THR A 160 5.33 17.00 -1.18
N VAL A 161 4.97 15.72 -1.11
CA VAL A 161 3.56 15.28 -1.04
C VAL A 161 2.88 15.79 0.22
N ASP A 162 3.58 15.77 1.37
CA ASP A 162 3.08 16.33 2.62
C ASP A 162 2.90 17.86 2.52
N ARG A 163 3.88 18.59 2.00
CA ARG A 163 3.77 20.03 1.79
C ARG A 163 2.59 20.39 0.90
N ASP A 164 2.39 19.67 -0.20
CA ASP A 164 1.33 19.95 -1.18
C ASP A 164 -0.03 19.38 -0.77
N GLN A 165 -0.07 18.56 0.29
CA GLN A 165 -1.28 17.88 0.81
C GLN A 165 -2.15 17.33 -0.31
N VAL A 166 -1.54 16.49 -1.13
CA VAL A 166 -2.20 15.84 -2.29
C VAL A 166 -3.38 14.99 -1.82
N GLN A 167 -3.24 14.42 -0.64
CA GLN A 167 -4.21 13.56 0.05
C GLN A 167 -4.08 13.80 1.56
N ALA A 168 -5.16 13.62 2.30
CA ALA A 168 -5.09 13.53 3.75
C ALA A 168 -4.82 12.08 4.15
N PHE A 169 -3.55 11.73 4.40
CA PHE A 169 -3.19 10.43 4.97
C PHE A 169 -3.76 10.32 6.37
N LEU A 170 -4.34 9.17 6.71
CA LEU A 170 -5.04 8.96 7.97
C LEU A 170 -4.28 8.01 8.87
N VAL A 171 -4.14 6.77 8.44
CA VAL A 171 -3.50 5.71 9.21
C VAL A 171 -2.78 4.70 8.33
N HIS A 172 -1.76 4.05 8.90
CA HIS A 172 -1.28 2.74 8.49
C HIS A 172 -1.95 1.71 9.40
N PRO A 173 -2.86 0.86 8.91
CA PRO A 173 -3.49 -0.17 9.72
C PRO A 173 -2.47 -1.15 10.29
N ALA A 174 -2.78 -1.78 11.41
CA ALA A 174 -1.98 -2.87 11.94
C ALA A 174 -2.77 -4.17 11.84
N HIS A 175 -2.10 -5.21 11.34
CA HIS A 175 -2.66 -6.56 11.25
C HIS A 175 -2.17 -7.43 12.38
N VAL A 176 -3.07 -8.24 12.91
CA VAL A 176 -2.78 -9.22 13.95
C VAL A 176 -2.76 -10.62 13.37
N LYS A 177 -1.78 -11.40 13.77
CA LYS A 177 -1.62 -12.80 13.42
C LYS A 177 -1.17 -13.57 14.66
N ALA A 178 -1.38 -14.89 14.70
CA ALA A 178 -0.99 -15.67 15.85
C ALA A 178 -0.49 -17.05 15.45
N PHE A 179 0.24 -17.70 16.34
CA PHE A 179 0.70 -19.07 16.16
C PHE A 179 0.76 -19.82 17.50
N ASN A 180 0.75 -21.14 17.44
CA ASN A 180 0.92 -22.00 18.59
C ASN A 180 2.43 -22.24 18.85
N ARG A 181 2.96 -21.65 19.94
CA ARG A 181 4.39 -21.75 20.33
C ARG A 181 4.79 -23.11 20.90
N ASN A 182 3.83 -23.99 21.21
CA ASN A 182 4.15 -25.38 21.54
C ASN A 182 4.44 -26.21 20.28
N VAL A 183 3.90 -25.80 19.12
CA VAL A 183 4.14 -26.43 17.83
C VAL A 183 5.36 -25.83 17.13
N TRP A 184 5.49 -24.51 17.17
CA TRP A 184 6.52 -23.77 16.42
C TRP A 184 7.54 -23.11 17.35
N ASP A 185 8.80 -23.17 16.99
CA ASP A 185 9.83 -22.39 17.66
C ASP A 185 9.66 -20.89 17.32
N GLU A 186 9.30 -20.10 18.34
CA GLU A 186 9.00 -18.68 18.20
C GLU A 186 10.15 -17.89 17.53
N ALA A 187 11.41 -18.26 17.79
CA ALA A 187 12.58 -17.61 17.19
C ALA A 187 12.64 -17.76 15.67
N THR A 188 11.91 -18.74 15.13
CA THR A 188 11.88 -19.04 13.67
C THR A 188 10.60 -18.55 12.99
N ILE A 189 9.67 -17.98 13.73
CA ILE A 189 8.50 -17.27 13.21
C ILE A 189 8.92 -15.81 12.97
N LEU A 190 9.26 -15.51 11.74
CA LEU A 190 9.97 -14.29 11.37
C LEU A 190 8.99 -13.18 11.00
N ASN A 191 9.24 -11.98 11.52
CA ASN A 191 8.46 -10.80 11.17
C ASN A 191 9.08 -10.10 9.96
N GLN A 192 8.30 -9.94 8.89
CA GLN A 192 8.69 -9.13 7.72
C GLN A 192 8.07 -7.74 7.86
N SER A 193 8.88 -6.72 7.70
CA SER A 193 8.46 -5.32 7.79
C SER A 193 7.23 -5.03 6.93
N GLY A 194 6.15 -4.58 7.57
CA GLY A 194 4.90 -4.24 6.91
C GLY A 194 4.02 -5.39 6.43
N ILE A 195 4.42 -6.64 6.67
CA ILE A 195 3.68 -7.86 6.30
C ILE A 195 3.37 -8.71 7.52
N GLY A 196 4.24 -8.70 8.52
CA GLY A 196 4.14 -9.50 9.72
C GLY A 196 4.65 -10.93 9.54
N ILE A 197 4.17 -11.83 10.41
CA ILE A 197 4.67 -13.21 10.47
C ILE A 197 4.16 -14.13 9.36
N ARG A 198 3.09 -13.78 8.65
CA ARG A 198 2.62 -14.51 7.46
C ARG A 198 3.43 -14.05 6.24
N ASN A 199 4.57 -14.64 6.02
CA ASN A 199 5.48 -14.31 4.93
C ASN A 199 6.25 -15.55 4.48
N PHE A 200 6.85 -15.45 3.30
CA PHE A 200 7.65 -16.50 2.70
C PHE A 200 8.75 -17.02 3.63
N TRP A 201 9.47 -16.13 4.35
CA TRP A 201 10.60 -16.48 5.21
C TRP A 201 10.17 -17.32 6.42
N THR A 202 9.02 -17.00 7.03
CA THR A 202 8.41 -17.84 8.06
C THR A 202 8.11 -19.23 7.51
N PHE A 203 7.49 -19.32 6.33
CA PHE A 203 7.09 -20.62 5.78
C PHE A 203 8.24 -21.54 5.46
N ILE A 204 9.41 -21.01 5.10
CA ILE A 204 10.58 -21.85 4.83
C ILE A 204 11.48 -22.08 6.05
N ARG A 205 11.43 -21.21 7.07
CA ARG A 205 12.34 -21.27 8.23
C ARG A 205 11.68 -21.76 9.51
N ALA A 206 10.34 -21.78 9.58
CA ALA A 206 9.63 -22.27 10.77
C ALA A 206 10.09 -23.66 11.16
N THR A 207 10.52 -23.79 12.43
CA THR A 207 11.06 -25.03 12.98
C THR A 207 10.04 -25.63 13.94
N PRO A 208 9.57 -26.88 13.69
CA PRO A 208 8.68 -27.56 14.62
C PRO A 208 9.43 -27.94 15.92
N ARG A 209 8.73 -27.83 17.06
CA ARG A 209 9.24 -28.20 18.40
C ARG A 209 9.03 -29.66 18.77
N GLY A 210 8.15 -30.36 18.07
CA GLY A 210 7.77 -31.74 18.39
C GLY A 210 7.48 -32.56 17.13
N GLU A 211 6.61 -33.54 17.28
CA GLU A 211 6.23 -34.45 16.20
C GLU A 211 5.32 -33.79 15.14
N GLN A 212 4.60 -32.73 15.52
CA GLN A 212 3.76 -31.95 14.60
C GLN A 212 4.62 -31.10 13.66
N LYS A 213 4.87 -31.62 12.45
CA LYS A 213 5.70 -30.95 11.43
C LYS A 213 4.87 -30.33 10.30
N GLN A 214 3.57 -30.16 10.51
CA GLN A 214 2.67 -29.58 9.54
C GLN A 214 2.24 -28.18 10.02
N MET A 215 2.41 -27.17 9.18
CA MET A 215 1.84 -25.87 9.40
C MET A 215 0.43 -25.86 8.81
N ILE A 216 -0.56 -25.72 9.67
CA ILE A 216 -1.98 -25.64 9.29
C ILE A 216 -2.44 -24.22 9.55
N LEU A 217 -2.71 -23.48 8.48
CA LEU A 217 -3.10 -22.08 8.54
C LEU A 217 -4.44 -21.84 7.85
N ASN A 218 -5.00 -20.66 8.06
CA ASN A 218 -6.26 -20.23 7.46
C ASN A 218 -6.09 -19.12 6.43
N ALA A 219 -7.11 -18.99 5.56
CA ALA A 219 -7.41 -17.80 4.80
C ALA A 219 -8.93 -17.58 4.76
N ALA A 220 -9.38 -16.32 4.72
CA ALA A 220 -10.79 -15.98 4.56
C ALA A 220 -11.25 -16.11 3.10
N GLU A 221 -10.38 -15.80 2.14
CA GLU A 221 -10.67 -15.88 0.71
C GLU A 221 -10.17 -17.19 0.10
N PRO A 222 -10.90 -17.78 -0.87
CA PRO A 222 -10.48 -18.99 -1.56
C PRO A 222 -9.25 -18.77 -2.43
N VAL A 223 -8.57 -19.87 -2.78
CA VAL A 223 -7.57 -19.88 -3.85
C VAL A 223 -8.31 -19.86 -5.19
N ILE A 224 -8.03 -18.85 -6.03
CA ILE A 224 -8.70 -18.70 -7.34
C ILE A 224 -7.93 -19.46 -8.43
N SER A 225 -6.60 -19.43 -8.38
CA SER A 225 -5.75 -20.04 -9.40
C SER A 225 -4.39 -20.46 -8.82
N ILE A 226 -3.84 -21.57 -9.34
CA ILE A 226 -2.46 -22.00 -9.12
C ILE A 226 -1.72 -21.92 -10.47
N ASN A 227 -1.71 -20.75 -11.09
CA ASN A 227 -1.08 -20.49 -12.37
C ASN A 227 0.05 -19.45 -12.17
N PRO A 228 1.32 -19.77 -12.52
CA PRO A 228 2.45 -18.86 -12.32
C PRO A 228 2.41 -17.60 -13.19
N LEU A 229 1.58 -17.59 -14.23
CA LEU A 229 1.41 -16.47 -15.15
C LEU A 229 0.17 -15.60 -14.82
N PHE A 230 -0.49 -15.84 -13.68
CA PHE A 230 -1.68 -15.12 -13.27
C PHE A 230 -1.60 -14.60 -11.84
N ILE A 231 -1.81 -13.30 -11.64
CA ILE A 231 -1.92 -12.68 -10.30
C ILE A 231 -3.37 -12.77 -9.85
N ALA A 232 -3.75 -13.89 -9.27
CA ALA A 232 -5.14 -14.23 -8.91
C ALA A 232 -5.55 -13.78 -7.49
N GLY A 233 -4.94 -12.72 -6.94
CA GLY A 233 -5.25 -12.22 -5.60
C GLY A 233 -4.30 -12.70 -4.51
N GLY A 234 -4.59 -12.30 -3.25
CA GLY A 234 -3.70 -12.53 -2.10
C GLY A 234 -3.46 -14.00 -1.79
N THR A 235 -4.53 -14.75 -1.54
CA THR A 235 -4.47 -16.15 -1.12
C THR A 235 -3.81 -17.05 -2.17
N SER A 236 -4.11 -16.83 -3.47
CA SER A 236 -3.45 -17.56 -4.56
C SER A 236 -1.93 -17.28 -4.60
N SER A 237 -1.53 -16.05 -4.29
CA SER A 237 -0.11 -15.67 -4.26
C SER A 237 0.67 -16.42 -3.16
N TRP A 238 0.06 -16.72 -2.01
CA TRP A 238 0.70 -17.49 -0.94
C TRP A 238 1.05 -18.91 -1.39
N VAL A 239 0.21 -19.51 -2.24
CA VAL A 239 0.46 -20.84 -2.81
C VAL A 239 1.53 -20.77 -3.90
N THR A 240 1.38 -19.82 -4.84
CA THR A 240 2.30 -19.73 -5.99
C THR A 240 3.72 -19.37 -5.58
N GLU A 241 3.91 -18.52 -4.56
CA GLU A 241 5.26 -18.17 -4.09
C GLU A 241 6.03 -19.32 -3.42
N LEU A 242 5.31 -20.38 -2.98
CA LEU A 242 5.92 -21.59 -2.42
C LEU A 242 6.20 -22.66 -3.47
N LEU A 243 5.51 -22.62 -4.61
CA LEU A 243 5.65 -23.57 -5.71
C LEU A 243 6.72 -23.13 -6.74
N TRP A 244 6.89 -21.83 -6.95
CA TRP A 244 7.85 -21.26 -7.91
C TRP A 244 8.85 -20.34 -7.24
N ASP A 245 10.10 -20.52 -7.58
CA ASP A 245 11.11 -19.54 -7.20
C ASP A 245 11.00 -18.28 -8.04
N ARG A 246 11.60 -17.22 -7.49
CA ARG A 246 11.85 -15.94 -8.17
C ARG A 246 13.33 -15.64 -8.07
N LEU A 247 13.88 -14.84 -8.96
CA LEU A 247 15.31 -14.49 -8.93
C LEU A 247 15.70 -13.76 -7.65
N ALA A 248 14.84 -12.86 -7.19
CA ALA A 248 14.99 -12.17 -5.91
C ALA A 248 13.74 -12.36 -5.05
N ARG A 249 13.84 -12.00 -3.77
CA ARG A 249 12.71 -11.88 -2.84
C ARG A 249 12.84 -10.61 -2.02
N VAL A 250 11.72 -10.12 -1.53
CA VAL A 250 11.73 -9.04 -0.53
C VAL A 250 12.11 -9.63 0.82
N GLY A 251 13.20 -9.13 1.38
CA GLY A 251 13.75 -9.55 2.68
C GLY A 251 12.87 -9.13 3.87
N LEU A 252 13.29 -9.52 5.06
CA LEU A 252 12.57 -9.21 6.30
C LEU A 252 12.55 -7.69 6.61
N ASP A 253 13.52 -6.96 6.12
CA ASP A 253 13.65 -5.50 6.25
C ASP A 253 12.86 -4.72 5.17
N GLY A 254 12.22 -5.42 4.23
CA GLY A 254 11.49 -4.83 3.10
C GLY A 254 12.37 -4.46 1.90
N LEU A 255 13.68 -4.78 1.93
CA LEU A 255 14.58 -4.58 0.78
C LEU A 255 14.71 -5.85 -0.04
N PRO A 256 14.99 -5.77 -1.36
CA PRO A 256 15.17 -6.95 -2.18
C PRO A 256 16.50 -7.66 -1.88
N GLU A 257 16.47 -8.98 -1.83
CA GLU A 257 17.64 -9.83 -1.69
C GLU A 257 17.64 -10.95 -2.74
N PRO A 258 18.80 -11.46 -3.20
CA PRO A 258 18.89 -12.60 -4.09
C PRO A 258 18.24 -13.85 -3.49
N TRP A 259 17.51 -14.63 -4.32
CA TRP A 259 16.90 -15.88 -3.89
C TRP A 259 17.30 -17.05 -4.80
N ALA A 260 16.59 -17.33 -5.92
CA ALA A 260 17.06 -18.29 -6.91
C ALA A 260 18.32 -17.79 -7.63
N ALA A 261 18.49 -16.48 -7.73
CA ALA A 261 19.78 -15.90 -8.03
C ALA A 261 20.74 -16.09 -6.84
N GLU A 262 21.97 -16.48 -7.11
CA GLU A 262 23.07 -16.43 -6.16
C GLU A 262 23.62 -15.01 -6.05
N LYS A 263 23.64 -14.28 -7.19
CA LYS A 263 24.18 -12.94 -7.31
C LYS A 263 23.37 -12.09 -8.28
N ILE A 264 23.11 -10.85 -7.89
CA ILE A 264 22.53 -9.80 -8.72
C ILE A 264 23.49 -8.62 -8.66
N GLN A 265 24.03 -8.20 -9.81
CA GLN A 265 25.04 -7.15 -9.86
C GLN A 265 24.78 -6.17 -11.00
N TRP A 266 24.62 -4.90 -10.66
CA TRP A 266 24.60 -3.82 -11.64
C TRP A 266 25.99 -3.65 -12.27
N VAL A 267 26.03 -3.70 -13.60
CA VAL A 267 27.22 -3.43 -14.43
C VAL A 267 27.33 -1.94 -14.74
N ASN A 268 26.18 -1.32 -14.99
CA ASN A 268 25.98 0.11 -15.16
C ASN A 268 24.49 0.44 -14.85
N ASP A 269 24.06 1.69 -15.06
CA ASP A 269 22.72 2.17 -14.69
C ASP A 269 21.56 1.44 -15.41
N THR A 270 21.83 0.79 -16.55
CA THR A 270 20.81 0.08 -17.35
C THR A 270 21.09 -1.41 -17.52
N THR A 271 22.20 -1.92 -17.01
CA THR A 271 22.62 -3.30 -17.24
C THR A 271 22.92 -4.01 -15.93
N LEU A 272 22.33 -5.18 -15.73
CA LEU A 272 22.62 -6.02 -14.56
C LEU A 272 22.84 -7.47 -14.97
N ASP A 273 23.78 -8.12 -14.30
CA ASP A 273 24.06 -9.56 -14.41
C ASP A 273 23.39 -10.30 -13.26
N VAL A 274 22.64 -11.35 -13.59
CA VAL A 274 21.95 -12.22 -12.64
C VAL A 274 22.50 -13.64 -12.81
N THR A 275 23.23 -14.12 -11.80
CA THR A 275 23.77 -15.48 -11.77
C THR A 275 22.85 -16.36 -10.93
N ILE A 276 22.26 -17.39 -11.51
CA ILE A 276 21.40 -18.35 -10.80
C ILE A 276 22.25 -19.36 -10.02
N ARG A 277 21.72 -19.86 -8.92
CA ARG A 277 22.38 -20.89 -8.11
C ARG A 277 22.56 -22.17 -8.92
N ALA A 278 23.70 -22.81 -8.81
CA ALA A 278 23.97 -24.12 -9.40
C ALA A 278 23.12 -25.23 -8.74
N GLY A 279 22.79 -26.27 -9.49
CA GLY A 279 22.14 -27.48 -8.98
C GLY A 279 20.64 -27.35 -8.68
N GLN A 280 19.98 -26.23 -9.03
CA GLN A 280 18.54 -26.12 -8.93
C GLN A 280 17.81 -27.04 -9.91
N SER A 281 16.69 -27.62 -9.48
CA SER A 281 15.88 -28.51 -10.32
C SER A 281 14.39 -28.21 -10.21
N TRP A 282 13.69 -28.42 -11.29
CA TRP A 282 12.23 -28.45 -11.32
C TRP A 282 11.68 -29.63 -10.51
N HIS A 283 10.41 -29.56 -10.13
CA HIS A 283 9.74 -30.65 -9.40
C HIS A 283 9.71 -31.98 -10.18
N ASP A 284 9.83 -31.94 -11.52
CA ASP A 284 9.95 -33.11 -12.39
C ASP A 284 11.39 -33.66 -12.50
N GLY A 285 12.35 -33.01 -11.85
CA GLY A 285 13.76 -33.43 -11.78
C GLY A 285 14.65 -32.86 -12.87
N LYS A 286 14.15 -32.12 -13.84
CA LYS A 286 14.96 -31.43 -14.84
C LYS A 286 15.73 -30.26 -14.22
N PRO A 287 16.90 -29.88 -14.72
CA PRO A 287 17.64 -28.73 -14.20
C PRO A 287 16.92 -27.40 -14.53
N VAL A 288 17.07 -26.43 -13.65
CA VAL A 288 16.71 -25.03 -13.93
C VAL A 288 17.90 -24.39 -14.65
N THR A 289 17.62 -23.72 -15.78
CA THR A 289 18.64 -23.18 -16.68
C THR A 289 18.51 -21.66 -16.89
N ALA A 290 19.54 -21.03 -17.44
CA ALA A 290 19.47 -19.64 -17.86
C ALA A 290 18.39 -19.41 -18.93
N GLU A 291 18.13 -20.39 -19.78
CA GLU A 291 17.10 -20.37 -20.81
C GLU A 291 15.69 -20.36 -20.21
N ASP A 292 15.46 -21.06 -19.08
CA ASP A 292 14.20 -21.00 -18.33
C ASP A 292 13.99 -19.58 -17.74
N VAL A 293 15.06 -19.00 -17.19
CA VAL A 293 15.02 -17.61 -16.67
C VAL A 293 14.68 -16.64 -17.78
N MET A 294 15.40 -16.68 -18.91
CA MET A 294 15.12 -15.79 -20.04
C MET A 294 13.67 -15.95 -20.51
N TYR A 295 13.23 -17.19 -20.69
CA TYR A 295 11.86 -17.47 -21.11
C TYR A 295 10.81 -16.94 -20.13
N SER A 296 11.06 -16.98 -18.83
CA SER A 296 10.15 -16.47 -17.80
C SER A 296 9.91 -14.95 -17.91
N PHE A 297 10.88 -14.21 -18.41
CA PHE A 297 10.79 -12.78 -18.68
C PHE A 297 10.38 -12.44 -20.12
N GLU A 298 10.50 -13.39 -21.05
CA GLU A 298 10.00 -13.25 -22.43
C GLU A 298 8.49 -13.52 -22.52
N ALA A 299 8.01 -14.57 -21.86
CA ALA A 299 6.62 -15.02 -21.93
C ALA A 299 5.59 -13.92 -21.61
N PRO A 300 5.76 -13.05 -20.58
CA PRO A 300 4.86 -11.94 -20.32
C PRO A 300 4.84 -10.87 -21.41
N GLY A 301 5.88 -10.79 -22.23
CA GLY A 301 5.97 -9.86 -23.37
C GLY A 301 5.24 -10.33 -24.63
N ILE A 302 4.88 -11.61 -24.71
CA ILE A 302 4.25 -12.20 -25.90
C ILE A 302 2.84 -11.62 -26.10
N GLU A 303 2.68 -10.75 -27.08
CA GLU A 303 1.42 -10.07 -27.42
C GLU A 303 0.63 -9.61 -26.17
N ASN A 304 -0.64 -9.99 -26.05
CA ASN A 304 -1.48 -9.74 -24.86
C ASN A 304 -1.87 -11.05 -24.16
N LYS A 305 -0.98 -12.04 -24.18
CA LYS A 305 -1.24 -13.37 -23.61
C LYS A 305 -1.02 -13.46 -22.10
N VAL A 306 -0.26 -12.51 -21.54
CA VAL A 306 -0.01 -12.43 -20.08
C VAL A 306 -0.10 -10.96 -19.63
N PRO A 307 -1.28 -10.33 -19.75
CA PRO A 307 -1.44 -8.87 -19.57
C PRO A 307 -1.05 -8.39 -18.16
N MET A 308 -1.29 -9.16 -17.11
CA MET A 308 -0.99 -8.75 -15.74
C MET A 308 0.50 -8.69 -15.43
N TYR A 309 1.33 -9.53 -16.08
CA TYR A 309 2.79 -9.50 -15.88
C TYR A 309 3.53 -8.64 -16.91
N LYS A 310 2.90 -8.31 -18.03
CA LYS A 310 3.51 -7.50 -19.11
C LYS A 310 4.15 -6.19 -18.64
N PRO A 311 3.55 -5.40 -17.74
CA PRO A 311 4.16 -4.15 -17.26
C PRO A 311 5.51 -4.35 -16.59
N PHE A 312 5.73 -5.50 -15.92
CA PHE A 312 6.95 -5.78 -15.16
C PHE A 312 8.14 -6.21 -16.02
N VAL A 313 7.91 -6.53 -17.30
CA VAL A 313 8.96 -6.88 -18.27
C VAL A 313 9.11 -5.83 -19.37
N ALA A 314 8.18 -4.89 -19.48
CA ALA A 314 8.12 -3.90 -20.55
C ALA A 314 9.37 -3.00 -20.64
N GLY A 315 10.05 -2.79 -19.51
CA GLY A 315 11.30 -2.02 -19.41
C GLY A 315 12.54 -2.76 -19.90
N ILE A 316 12.46 -4.07 -20.18
CA ILE A 316 13.60 -4.86 -20.67
C ILE A 316 13.82 -4.56 -22.15
N ALA A 317 15.03 -4.13 -22.52
CA ALA A 317 15.43 -3.96 -23.91
C ALA A 317 16.01 -5.24 -24.51
N LYS A 318 16.81 -5.99 -23.72
CA LYS A 318 17.50 -7.18 -24.18
C LYS A 318 17.83 -8.11 -23.00
N MET A 319 17.85 -9.41 -23.26
CA MET A 319 18.42 -10.42 -22.37
C MET A 319 19.41 -11.28 -23.13
N GLU A 320 20.52 -11.64 -22.48
CA GLU A 320 21.59 -12.46 -23.06
C GLU A 320 22.13 -13.44 -22.03
N LYS A 321 22.34 -14.68 -22.45
CA LYS A 321 23.11 -15.65 -21.68
C LYS A 321 24.60 -15.31 -21.84
N THR A 322 25.25 -14.84 -20.78
CA THR A 322 26.67 -14.46 -20.79
C THR A 322 27.57 -15.58 -20.24
N ALA A 323 26.98 -16.49 -19.47
CA ALA A 323 27.61 -17.75 -19.00
C ALA A 323 26.51 -18.79 -18.76
N ASP A 324 26.90 -20.04 -18.46
CA ASP A 324 25.93 -21.14 -18.30
C ASP A 324 24.82 -20.86 -17.30
N LEU A 325 25.12 -20.14 -16.23
CA LEU A 325 24.17 -19.76 -15.16
C LEU A 325 23.98 -18.24 -15.04
N THR A 326 24.41 -17.45 -16.04
CA THR A 326 24.31 -15.98 -15.93
C THR A 326 23.52 -15.40 -17.09
N VAL A 327 22.47 -14.65 -16.74
CA VAL A 327 21.66 -13.86 -17.66
C VAL A 327 21.97 -12.39 -17.44
N ARG A 328 22.31 -11.69 -18.50
CA ARG A 328 22.42 -10.23 -18.53
C ARG A 328 21.10 -9.63 -18.97
N PHE A 329 20.58 -8.72 -18.15
CA PHE A 329 19.43 -7.89 -18.47
C PHE A 329 19.92 -6.50 -18.84
N THR A 330 19.51 -6.01 -20.01
CA THR A 330 19.69 -4.61 -20.42
C THR A 330 18.33 -3.95 -20.42
N LEU A 331 18.19 -2.86 -19.67
CA LEU A 331 16.96 -2.09 -19.56
C LEU A 331 16.94 -0.96 -20.59
N LYS A 332 15.76 -0.52 -21.01
CA LYS A 332 15.55 0.63 -21.91
C LYS A 332 15.99 1.93 -21.26
N ASP A 333 15.66 2.07 -19.98
CA ASP A 333 15.97 3.23 -19.13
C ASP A 333 16.46 2.76 -17.77
N PRO A 334 17.26 3.55 -17.03
CA PRO A 334 17.66 3.23 -15.68
C PRO A 334 16.44 3.01 -14.77
N ASN A 335 16.41 1.90 -14.07
CA ASN A 335 15.31 1.54 -13.17
C ASN A 335 15.80 0.79 -11.93
N ALA A 336 16.08 1.53 -10.85
CA ALA A 336 16.54 0.96 -9.58
C ALA A 336 15.50 0.05 -8.90
N ALA A 337 14.20 0.22 -9.20
CA ALA A 337 13.14 -0.65 -8.71
C ALA A 337 13.07 -2.00 -9.43
N PHE A 338 13.81 -2.20 -10.52
CA PHE A 338 13.73 -3.42 -11.36
C PHE A 338 13.92 -4.71 -10.55
N VAL A 339 14.83 -4.71 -9.56
CA VAL A 339 15.06 -5.88 -8.72
C VAL A 339 13.80 -6.25 -7.93
N THR A 340 13.14 -5.28 -7.30
CA THR A 340 11.91 -5.54 -6.54
C THR A 340 10.69 -5.72 -7.45
N ALA A 341 10.53 -4.83 -8.43
CA ALA A 341 9.34 -4.79 -9.26
C ALA A 341 9.28 -5.92 -10.30
N SER A 342 10.43 -6.47 -10.71
CA SER A 342 10.50 -7.50 -11.75
C SER A 342 11.15 -8.79 -11.24
N LEU A 343 12.40 -8.75 -10.75
CA LEU A 343 13.11 -9.98 -10.35
C LEU A 343 12.50 -10.64 -9.12
N ALA A 344 11.94 -9.88 -8.18
CA ALA A 344 11.25 -10.41 -7.01
C ALA A 344 9.74 -10.68 -7.24
N LYS A 345 9.23 -10.44 -8.45
CA LYS A 345 7.81 -10.61 -8.78
C LYS A 345 7.54 -11.71 -9.81
N ILE A 346 8.38 -11.80 -10.84
CA ILE A 346 8.22 -12.78 -11.90
C ILE A 346 8.61 -14.18 -11.38
N ASN A 347 7.66 -15.10 -11.45
CA ASN A 347 7.93 -16.52 -11.17
C ASN A 347 8.80 -17.11 -12.28
N ILE A 348 9.85 -17.85 -11.93
CA ILE A 348 10.62 -18.62 -12.90
C ILE A 348 9.76 -19.82 -13.30
N ILE A 349 9.56 -20.02 -14.59
CA ILE A 349 8.71 -21.08 -15.16
C ILE A 349 9.51 -22.02 -16.04
N PRO A 350 9.19 -23.34 -16.07
CA PRO A 350 9.89 -24.31 -16.89
C PRO A 350 9.57 -24.08 -18.38
N LYS A 351 10.57 -23.68 -19.16
CA LYS A 351 10.45 -23.43 -20.60
C LYS A 351 9.89 -24.65 -21.33
N HIS A 352 10.38 -25.85 -20.99
CA HIS A 352 9.95 -27.09 -21.63
C HIS A 352 8.45 -27.42 -21.45
N ILE A 353 7.77 -26.80 -20.48
CA ILE A 353 6.31 -26.92 -20.26
C ILE A 353 5.58 -25.74 -20.89
N TRP A 354 6.04 -24.54 -20.62
CA TRP A 354 5.28 -23.33 -20.97
C TRP A 354 5.49 -22.83 -22.40
N GLU A 355 6.65 -23.11 -23.03
CA GLU A 355 6.88 -22.71 -24.42
C GLU A 355 5.88 -23.36 -25.40
N PRO A 356 5.60 -24.69 -25.34
CA PRO A 356 4.57 -25.31 -26.17
C PRO A 356 3.16 -24.77 -25.88
N VAL A 357 2.84 -24.52 -24.60
CA VAL A 357 1.54 -23.97 -24.19
C VAL A 357 1.36 -22.57 -24.74
N MET A 358 2.33 -21.68 -24.60
CA MET A 358 2.26 -20.32 -25.13
C MET A 358 2.20 -20.30 -26.66
N LYS A 359 2.92 -21.19 -27.34
CA LYS A 359 2.86 -21.33 -28.80
C LYS A 359 1.46 -21.74 -29.27
N ASP A 360 0.81 -22.65 -28.58
CA ASP A 360 -0.58 -23.06 -28.88
C ASP A 360 -1.57 -21.89 -28.65
N LEU A 361 -1.38 -21.12 -27.59
CA LEU A 361 -2.21 -19.96 -27.27
C LEU A 361 -2.13 -18.82 -28.29
N MET A 362 -1.05 -18.74 -29.08
CA MET A 362 -0.93 -17.70 -30.12
C MET A 362 -2.01 -17.81 -31.20
N SER A 363 -2.53 -19.01 -31.42
CA SER A 363 -3.61 -19.27 -32.38
C SER A 363 -5.01 -19.17 -31.77
N LYS A 364 -5.15 -18.86 -30.47
CA LYS A 364 -6.39 -18.89 -29.70
C LYS A 364 -6.75 -17.49 -29.17
N PRO A 365 -8.03 -17.18 -28.93
CA PRO A 365 -8.45 -15.91 -28.33
C PRO A 365 -8.07 -15.81 -26.84
N GLU A 366 -7.97 -16.94 -26.13
CA GLU A 366 -7.67 -17.00 -24.70
C GLU A 366 -6.25 -16.50 -24.39
N ASN A 367 -6.05 -16.04 -23.16
CA ASN A 367 -4.75 -15.72 -22.62
C ASN A 367 -4.27 -16.80 -21.62
N ALA A 368 -3.00 -16.76 -21.24
CA ALA A 368 -2.40 -17.73 -20.33
C ALA A 368 -3.00 -17.67 -18.91
N GLU A 369 -3.59 -16.53 -18.53
CA GLU A 369 -4.19 -16.33 -17.21
C GLU A 369 -5.44 -17.20 -16.99
N ALA A 370 -6.17 -17.52 -18.07
CA ALA A 370 -7.36 -18.36 -18.03
C ALA A 370 -7.06 -19.86 -17.97
N LEU A 371 -5.79 -20.27 -18.12
CA LEU A 371 -5.44 -21.68 -18.19
C LEU A 371 -5.49 -22.34 -16.79
N PRO A 372 -6.17 -23.48 -16.67
CA PRO A 372 -6.02 -24.32 -15.50
C PRO A 372 -4.62 -24.91 -15.43
N ASN A 373 -4.07 -25.05 -14.25
CA ASN A 373 -2.78 -25.67 -14.01
C ASN A 373 -2.92 -26.78 -12.95
N PRO A 374 -3.51 -27.93 -13.29
CA PRO A 374 -3.90 -28.95 -12.33
C PRO A 374 -2.70 -29.70 -11.73
N SER A 375 -1.56 -29.74 -12.45
CA SER A 375 -0.33 -30.39 -12.00
C SER A 375 0.84 -29.42 -12.14
N PRO A 376 0.91 -28.39 -11.31
CA PRO A 376 1.91 -27.35 -11.42
C PRO A 376 3.30 -27.88 -11.13
N ILE A 377 4.22 -27.73 -12.09
CA ILE A 377 5.65 -27.99 -11.95
C ILE A 377 6.35 -26.67 -11.71
N GLY A 378 6.91 -26.51 -10.52
CA GLY A 378 7.73 -25.37 -10.12
C GLY A 378 9.14 -25.79 -9.74
N SER A 379 9.93 -24.84 -9.25
CA SER A 379 11.26 -25.05 -8.68
C SER A 379 11.28 -24.82 -7.17
N GLY A 380 10.19 -24.37 -6.60
CA GLY A 380 10.10 -23.85 -5.24
C GLY A 380 10.27 -24.89 -4.12
N PRO A 381 10.30 -24.38 -2.86
CA PRO A 381 10.57 -25.20 -1.67
C PRO A 381 9.44 -26.19 -1.31
N PHE A 382 8.29 -26.07 -1.94
CA PHE A 382 7.15 -26.98 -1.77
C PHE A 382 6.61 -27.47 -3.12
N LYS A 383 5.91 -28.63 -3.09
CA LYS A 383 5.22 -29.27 -4.20
C LYS A 383 3.75 -29.39 -3.91
N LEU A 384 2.90 -29.20 -4.92
CA LEU A 384 1.46 -29.40 -4.77
C LEU A 384 1.13 -30.88 -4.58
N THR A 385 0.42 -31.19 -3.51
CA THR A 385 -0.11 -32.54 -3.22
C THR A 385 -1.61 -32.61 -3.50
N ARG A 386 -2.37 -31.59 -3.07
CA ARG A 386 -3.80 -31.52 -3.26
C ARG A 386 -4.27 -30.07 -3.33
N ALA A 387 -5.21 -29.77 -4.23
CA ALA A 387 -5.90 -28.52 -4.29
C ALA A 387 -7.41 -28.73 -4.37
N ARG A 388 -8.12 -28.31 -3.33
CA ARG A 388 -9.55 -28.06 -3.31
C ARG A 388 -9.72 -26.57 -3.08
N MET A 389 -9.76 -25.79 -4.16
CA MET A 389 -9.58 -24.35 -4.18
C MET A 389 -10.46 -23.57 -3.18
N GLN A 390 -11.67 -24.07 -2.90
CA GLN A 390 -12.64 -23.45 -2.01
C GLN A 390 -12.56 -23.99 -0.56
N GLU A 391 -11.75 -25.01 -0.31
CA GLU A 391 -11.70 -25.71 0.97
C GLU A 391 -10.29 -25.76 1.56
N GLU A 392 -9.34 -26.36 0.81
CA GLU A 392 -8.00 -26.65 1.32
C GLU A 392 -6.98 -26.82 0.20
N VAL A 393 -5.78 -26.26 0.39
CA VAL A 393 -4.61 -26.54 -0.45
C VAL A 393 -3.52 -27.17 0.42
N VAL A 394 -2.94 -28.27 -0.05
CA VAL A 394 -1.89 -29.02 0.65
C VAL A 394 -0.63 -29.04 -0.20
N LEU A 395 0.46 -28.58 0.39
CA LEU A 395 1.79 -28.59 -0.21
C LEU A 395 2.72 -29.46 0.65
N ASP A 396 3.46 -30.38 0.03
CA ASP A 396 4.51 -31.16 0.68
C ASP A 396 5.89 -30.54 0.42
N ARG A 397 6.80 -30.67 1.36
CA ARG A 397 8.17 -30.19 1.27
C ARG A 397 8.88 -30.76 0.04
N ASN A 398 9.62 -29.92 -0.66
CA ASN A 398 10.56 -30.34 -1.68
C ASN A 398 11.94 -30.61 -1.05
N ASP A 399 12.22 -31.86 -0.71
CA ASP A 399 13.49 -32.26 -0.06
C ASP A 399 14.74 -31.98 -0.93
N LYS A 400 14.56 -31.79 -2.24
CA LYS A 400 15.66 -31.49 -3.17
C LYS A 400 15.92 -30.00 -3.32
N HIS A 401 15.08 -29.15 -2.72
CA HIS A 401 15.30 -27.71 -2.78
C HIS A 401 16.50 -27.31 -1.91
N TRP A 402 17.36 -26.43 -2.42
CA TRP A 402 18.57 -25.96 -1.71
C TRP A 402 18.27 -25.29 -0.36
N ALA A 403 17.07 -24.73 -0.20
CA ALA A 403 16.54 -24.18 1.04
C ALA A 403 15.31 -24.98 1.52
N ALA A 404 15.36 -26.29 1.50
CA ALA A 404 14.25 -27.14 1.91
C ALA A 404 13.74 -26.77 3.32
N PRO A 405 12.42 -26.54 3.51
CA PRO A 405 11.85 -26.22 4.80
C PRO A 405 12.06 -27.30 5.85
N LYS A 406 12.06 -26.94 7.13
CA LYS A 406 12.07 -27.93 8.22
C LYS A 406 10.70 -28.55 8.46
N MET A 407 9.61 -27.82 8.17
CA MET A 407 8.27 -28.42 8.15
C MET A 407 8.13 -29.38 6.97
N GLU A 408 7.33 -30.44 7.16
CA GLU A 408 7.09 -31.44 6.12
C GLU A 408 5.93 -31.09 5.20
N ARG A 409 4.97 -30.32 5.73
CA ARG A 409 3.73 -29.98 5.03
C ARG A 409 3.22 -28.61 5.40
N TRP A 410 2.71 -27.88 4.39
CA TRP A 410 2.00 -26.62 4.53
C TRP A 410 0.56 -26.80 4.06
N ILE A 411 -0.41 -26.50 4.93
CA ILE A 411 -1.85 -26.76 4.69
C ILE A 411 -2.61 -25.46 4.87
N LEU A 412 -3.19 -24.95 3.80
CA LEU A 412 -4.05 -23.77 3.82
C LEU A 412 -5.51 -24.22 3.87
N ARG A 413 -6.25 -23.81 4.88
CA ARG A 413 -7.69 -24.01 5.02
C ARG A 413 -8.46 -22.74 4.75
N ILE A 414 -9.54 -22.83 3.99
CA ILE A 414 -10.41 -21.68 3.70
C ILE A 414 -11.46 -21.59 4.79
N VAL A 415 -11.39 -20.56 5.61
CA VAL A 415 -12.26 -20.31 6.77
C VAL A 415 -12.71 -18.85 6.75
N PRO A 416 -13.82 -18.52 6.09
CA PRO A 416 -14.29 -17.14 5.94
C PRO A 416 -14.78 -16.49 7.25
N ASN A 417 -15.25 -17.31 8.22
CA ASN A 417 -15.82 -16.81 9.46
C ASN A 417 -14.74 -16.61 10.53
N PRO A 418 -14.56 -15.38 11.08
CA PRO A 418 -13.53 -15.10 12.08
C PRO A 418 -13.72 -15.86 13.41
N GLU A 419 -14.96 -16.05 13.87
CA GLU A 419 -15.23 -16.78 15.13
C GLU A 419 -14.88 -18.26 14.98
N ALA A 420 -15.22 -18.87 13.84
CA ALA A 420 -14.83 -20.24 13.52
C ALA A 420 -13.30 -20.38 13.50
N THR A 421 -12.61 -19.41 12.90
CA THR A 421 -11.14 -19.37 12.85
C THR A 421 -10.52 -19.34 14.25
N LEU A 422 -11.06 -18.53 15.17
CA LEU A 422 -10.60 -18.50 16.56
C LEU A 422 -10.88 -19.81 17.30
N GLY A 423 -12.04 -20.45 17.02
CA GLY A 423 -12.37 -21.78 17.53
C GLY A 423 -11.35 -22.84 17.12
N MET A 424 -10.97 -22.85 15.83
CA MET A 424 -9.98 -23.77 15.28
C MET A 424 -8.56 -23.50 15.81
N LEU A 425 -8.19 -22.24 16.05
CA LEU A 425 -6.92 -21.90 16.67
C LEU A 425 -6.84 -22.40 18.12
N ARG A 426 -7.93 -22.24 18.87
CA ARG A 426 -8.04 -22.71 20.26
C ARG A 426 -8.00 -24.23 20.37
N SER A 427 -8.68 -24.96 19.47
CA SER A 427 -8.69 -26.41 19.43
C SER A 427 -7.39 -27.04 18.91
N GLY A 428 -6.56 -26.27 18.21
CA GLY A 428 -5.36 -26.74 17.53
C GLY A 428 -5.61 -27.32 16.13
N GLU A 429 -6.82 -27.18 15.59
CA GLU A 429 -7.12 -27.57 14.21
C GLU A 429 -6.38 -26.72 13.19
N ILE A 430 -6.10 -25.44 13.53
CA ILE A 430 -5.05 -24.62 12.91
C ILE A 430 -4.01 -24.29 13.97
N ASN A 431 -2.75 -24.22 13.59
CA ASN A 431 -1.65 -23.89 14.50
C ASN A 431 -0.92 -22.60 14.08
N PHE A 432 -1.43 -21.94 13.03
CA PHE A 432 -0.97 -20.64 12.54
C PHE A 432 -2.17 -19.84 12.03
N LEU A 433 -2.49 -18.73 12.69
CA LEU A 433 -3.51 -17.77 12.29
C LEU A 433 -2.90 -16.79 11.30
N ALA A 434 -3.09 -17.02 10.01
CA ALA A 434 -2.49 -16.25 8.93
C ALA A 434 -3.35 -15.06 8.48
N ASP A 435 -4.67 -15.19 8.63
CA ASP A 435 -5.66 -14.20 8.21
C ASP A 435 -6.75 -14.08 9.27
N TYR A 436 -6.96 -12.84 9.75
CA TYR A 436 -7.98 -12.57 10.77
C TYR A 436 -8.66 -11.24 10.50
N GLY A 437 -9.89 -11.31 10.05
CA GLY A 437 -10.73 -10.14 9.76
C GLY A 437 -11.70 -9.76 10.90
N GLY A 438 -11.59 -10.41 12.08
CA GLY A 438 -12.39 -10.09 13.26
C GLY A 438 -11.80 -8.97 14.11
N ASP A 439 -12.44 -8.72 15.27
CA ASP A 439 -11.96 -7.73 16.23
C ASP A 439 -10.67 -8.21 16.91
N PRO A 440 -9.55 -7.48 16.81
CA PRO A 440 -8.29 -7.84 17.45
C PRO A 440 -8.37 -7.98 18.98
N GLU A 441 -9.25 -7.25 19.67
CA GLU A 441 -9.44 -7.37 21.12
C GLU A 441 -9.97 -8.76 21.51
N VAL A 442 -10.80 -9.38 20.66
CA VAL A 442 -11.30 -10.75 20.88
C VAL A 442 -10.15 -11.76 20.77
N LEU A 443 -9.23 -11.56 19.81
CA LEU A 443 -8.02 -12.39 19.71
C LEU A 443 -7.09 -12.18 20.91
N GLU A 444 -6.89 -10.94 21.38
CA GLU A 444 -6.08 -10.67 22.58
C GLU A 444 -6.63 -11.39 23.81
N LYS A 445 -7.95 -11.37 24.00
CA LYS A 445 -8.59 -12.11 25.10
C LYS A 445 -8.36 -13.62 24.96
N LEU A 446 -8.53 -14.17 23.77
CA LEU A 446 -8.25 -15.58 23.52
C LEU A 446 -6.80 -15.94 23.87
N VAL A 447 -5.83 -15.11 23.50
CA VAL A 447 -4.40 -15.32 23.78
C VAL A 447 -4.11 -15.28 25.30
N LYS A 448 -4.74 -14.36 26.04
CA LYS A 448 -4.63 -14.33 27.52
C LYS A 448 -5.10 -15.62 28.17
N ASP A 449 -6.18 -16.21 27.67
CA ASP A 449 -6.76 -17.45 28.19
C ASP A 449 -6.04 -18.71 27.68
N ASN A 450 -5.16 -18.60 26.67
CA ASN A 450 -4.45 -19.68 26.00
C ASN A 450 -2.96 -19.39 25.86
N PRO A 451 -2.14 -19.62 26.92
CA PRO A 451 -0.73 -19.23 26.96
C PRO A 451 0.16 -19.89 25.89
N GLN A 452 -0.31 -20.97 25.25
CA GLN A 452 0.36 -21.62 24.13
C GLN A 452 0.24 -20.83 22.80
N ILE A 453 -0.65 -19.85 22.74
CA ILE A 453 -0.84 -19.02 21.54
C ILE A 453 -0.09 -17.71 21.73
N THR A 454 0.71 -17.33 20.74
CA THR A 454 1.41 -16.04 20.69
C THR A 454 0.79 -15.20 19.57
N MET A 455 0.34 -14.00 19.91
CA MET A 455 -0.10 -13.00 18.94
C MET A 455 1.07 -12.08 18.55
N LYS A 456 1.15 -11.74 17.30
CA LYS A 456 2.07 -10.72 16.74
C LYS A 456 1.26 -9.68 15.99
N GLN A 457 1.65 -8.44 16.15
CA GLN A 457 1.07 -7.29 15.45
C GLN A 457 2.14 -6.66 14.55
N GLU A 458 1.75 -6.25 13.35
CA GLU A 458 2.62 -5.54 12.41
C GLU A 458 1.85 -4.41 11.75
N VAL A 459 2.49 -3.25 11.64
CA VAL A 459 1.97 -2.11 10.89
C VAL A 459 2.08 -2.41 9.40
N ASP A 460 0.98 -2.29 8.66
CA ASP A 460 0.93 -2.57 7.22
C ASP A 460 1.80 -1.57 6.40
N ILE A 461 2.31 -2.02 5.28
CA ILE A 461 2.88 -1.16 4.23
C ILE A 461 1.80 -0.25 3.65
N GLY A 462 0.58 -0.74 3.56
CA GLY A 462 -0.58 0.00 3.07
C GLY A 462 -0.99 1.16 3.97
N PHE A 463 -1.92 1.96 3.49
CA PHE A 463 -2.45 3.11 4.23
C PHE A 463 -3.87 3.46 3.80
N GLU A 464 -4.61 4.08 4.71
CA GLU A 464 -5.94 4.65 4.48
C GLU A 464 -5.83 6.18 4.39
N TYR A 465 -6.61 6.78 3.49
CA TYR A 465 -6.56 8.21 3.24
C TYR A 465 -7.88 8.78 2.69
N ALA A 466 -8.06 10.08 2.86
CA ALA A 466 -9.06 10.84 2.13
C ALA A 466 -8.38 11.52 0.93
N ALA A 467 -8.76 11.13 -0.28
CA ALA A 467 -8.27 11.70 -1.51
C ALA A 467 -9.07 12.94 -1.91
N PHE A 468 -8.39 13.94 -2.44
CA PHE A 468 -8.97 15.14 -3.00
C PHE A 468 -8.91 15.12 -4.53
N ASN A 469 -9.96 15.53 -5.22
CA ASN A 469 -9.90 15.72 -6.67
C ASN A 469 -9.27 17.09 -7.00
N LEU A 470 -7.98 17.10 -7.29
CA LEU A 470 -7.23 18.32 -7.51
C LEU A 470 -7.62 19.08 -8.78
N ARG A 471 -8.44 18.46 -9.64
CA ARG A 471 -9.00 19.10 -10.85
C ARG A 471 -10.18 20.01 -10.55
N ARG A 472 -10.71 19.98 -9.32
CA ARG A 472 -11.94 20.68 -8.93
C ARG A 472 -11.69 21.67 -7.81
N ALA A 473 -12.30 22.87 -7.94
CA ALA A 473 -12.36 23.80 -6.82
C ALA A 473 -13.30 23.24 -5.71
N PRO A 474 -12.99 23.46 -4.43
CA PRO A 474 -11.83 24.20 -3.89
C PRO A 474 -10.58 23.34 -3.70
N PHE A 475 -10.59 22.06 -4.10
CA PHE A 475 -9.50 21.10 -3.87
C PHE A 475 -8.26 21.36 -4.74
N ASN A 476 -8.33 22.20 -5.77
CA ASN A 476 -7.18 22.68 -6.52
C ASN A 476 -6.29 23.65 -5.71
N ASP A 477 -6.83 24.27 -4.64
CA ASP A 477 -6.06 25.09 -3.71
C ASP A 477 -5.37 24.25 -2.63
N ALA A 478 -4.04 24.28 -2.60
CA ALA A 478 -3.25 23.55 -1.61
C ALA A 478 -3.49 24.04 -0.18
N ASN A 479 -3.77 25.32 0.04
CA ASN A 479 -4.03 25.85 1.37
C ASN A 479 -5.38 25.34 1.92
N PHE A 480 -6.37 25.20 1.04
CA PHE A 480 -7.64 24.59 1.40
C PHE A 480 -7.44 23.12 1.81
N ARG A 481 -6.72 22.33 1.02
CA ARG A 481 -6.43 20.91 1.35
C ARG A 481 -5.64 20.77 2.65
N ARG A 482 -4.64 21.64 2.87
CA ARG A 482 -3.85 21.66 4.12
C ARG A 482 -4.74 21.92 5.33
N ALA A 483 -5.66 22.88 5.23
CA ALA A 483 -6.59 23.17 6.32
C ALA A 483 -7.54 22.01 6.60
N LEU A 484 -8.09 21.36 5.56
CA LEU A 484 -8.93 20.18 5.71
C LEU A 484 -8.17 19.02 6.37
N SER A 485 -6.93 18.79 5.97
CA SER A 485 -6.08 17.75 6.56
C SER A 485 -5.70 18.08 8.02
N ALA A 486 -5.41 19.36 8.33
CA ALA A 486 -5.11 19.80 9.69
C ALA A 486 -6.30 19.68 10.65
N ALA A 487 -7.53 19.77 10.15
CA ALA A 487 -8.74 19.57 10.96
C ALA A 487 -8.92 18.11 11.44
N ILE A 488 -8.24 17.15 10.83
CA ILE A 488 -8.40 15.72 11.15
C ILE A 488 -7.43 15.35 12.27
N ASP A 489 -7.96 15.01 13.44
CA ASP A 489 -7.19 14.42 14.53
C ASP A 489 -6.98 12.91 14.27
N ARG A 490 -5.77 12.58 13.83
CA ARG A 490 -5.41 11.20 13.49
C ARG A 490 -5.30 10.30 14.71
N THR A 491 -5.02 10.85 15.89
CA THR A 491 -4.98 10.07 17.14
C THR A 491 -6.39 9.63 17.52
N VAL A 492 -7.34 10.55 17.45
CA VAL A 492 -8.76 10.21 17.64
C VAL A 492 -9.22 9.19 16.59
N MET A 493 -8.78 9.35 15.34
CA MET A 493 -9.09 8.44 14.25
C MET A 493 -8.60 7.00 14.54
N VAL A 494 -7.34 6.86 14.98
CA VAL A 494 -6.75 5.56 15.37
C VAL A 494 -7.58 4.88 16.46
N GLN A 495 -7.98 5.63 17.49
CA GLN A 495 -8.74 5.06 18.59
C GLN A 495 -10.20 4.75 18.19
N ALA A 496 -10.88 5.69 17.55
CA ALA A 496 -12.30 5.57 17.29
C ALA A 496 -12.63 4.61 16.14
N ALA A 497 -11.84 4.59 15.06
CA ALA A 497 -12.15 3.79 13.88
C ALA A 497 -11.33 2.49 13.77
N TRP A 498 -10.14 2.44 14.37
CA TRP A 498 -9.25 1.25 14.33
C TRP A 498 -9.01 0.62 15.70
N ASN A 499 -9.72 1.01 16.77
CA ASN A 499 -9.59 0.46 18.13
C ASN A 499 -8.12 0.41 18.61
N GLY A 500 -7.29 1.39 18.21
CA GLY A 500 -5.86 1.40 18.52
C GLY A 500 -4.98 0.52 17.60
N TYR A 501 -5.56 -0.26 16.69
CA TYR A 501 -4.82 -1.13 15.75
C TYR A 501 -4.44 -0.41 14.46
N ALA A 502 -3.81 0.73 14.59
CA ALA A 502 -3.25 1.50 13.51
C ALA A 502 -2.18 2.46 14.03
N VAL A 503 -1.39 3.02 13.13
CA VAL A 503 -0.48 4.14 13.41
C VAL A 503 -0.95 5.33 12.59
N ALA A 504 -0.99 6.51 13.23
CA ALA A 504 -1.33 7.76 12.54
C ALA A 504 -0.37 8.01 11.37
N ALA A 505 -0.89 8.38 10.20
CA ALA A 505 -0.12 8.57 8.98
C ALA A 505 -0.17 10.02 8.49
N ASN A 506 1.00 10.55 8.11
CA ASN A 506 1.16 11.81 7.37
C ASN A 506 1.98 11.59 6.08
N SER A 507 2.35 10.36 5.81
CA SER A 507 3.16 9.94 4.65
C SER A 507 2.52 8.73 3.98
N PRO A 508 2.66 8.57 2.66
CA PRO A 508 2.27 7.35 1.96
C PRO A 508 3.23 6.17 2.21
N VAL A 509 4.42 6.41 2.76
CA VAL A 509 5.40 5.36 3.05
C VAL A 509 5.32 4.99 4.53
N SER A 510 4.96 3.74 4.78
CA SER A 510 4.76 3.21 6.14
C SER A 510 6.02 3.29 7.01
N PRO A 511 5.88 3.61 8.32
CA PRO A 511 6.99 3.53 9.28
C PRO A 511 7.54 2.10 9.45
N ALA A 512 6.82 1.08 9.04
CA ALA A 512 7.33 -0.29 8.94
C ALA A 512 8.52 -0.38 7.96
N LEU A 513 8.50 0.39 6.88
CA LEU A 513 9.60 0.47 5.90
C LEU A 513 10.68 1.47 6.35
N LYS A 514 11.33 1.19 7.47
CA LYS A 514 12.27 2.09 8.18
C LYS A 514 13.34 2.72 7.29
N PHE A 515 13.84 1.99 6.30
CA PHE A 515 14.85 2.51 5.37
C PHE A 515 14.31 3.66 4.53
N TRP A 516 13.10 3.54 4.01
CA TRP A 516 12.48 4.49 3.09
C TRP A 516 11.68 5.60 3.78
N HIS A 517 11.10 5.29 4.93
CA HIS A 517 10.22 6.21 5.65
C HIS A 517 10.90 7.53 6.04
N GLN A 518 10.16 8.65 5.93
CA GLN A 518 10.60 9.98 6.37
C GLN A 518 9.97 10.34 7.71
N PRO A 519 10.71 10.23 8.82
CA PRO A 519 10.13 10.40 10.15
C PRO A 519 9.76 11.85 10.50
N ASP A 520 10.34 12.85 9.83
CA ASP A 520 10.10 14.26 10.16
C ASP A 520 8.71 14.77 9.74
N ILE A 521 7.98 14.00 8.88
CA ILE A 521 6.62 14.34 8.46
C ILE A 521 5.58 14.06 9.55
N GLU A 522 5.85 13.12 10.46
CA GLU A 522 4.89 12.69 11.49
C GLU A 522 4.54 13.76 12.53
N LYS A 523 5.25 14.88 12.53
CA LYS A 523 5.06 15.99 13.46
C LYS A 523 3.99 17.00 13.02
N MET A 524 3.04 16.59 12.17
CA MET A 524 1.99 17.51 11.74
C MET A 524 1.18 18.01 12.94
N ASN A 525 1.24 19.31 13.16
CA ASN A 525 0.42 19.96 14.17
C ASN A 525 -1.02 20.06 13.63
N THR A 526 -1.91 19.21 14.14
CA THR A 526 -3.32 19.14 13.77
C THR A 526 -4.19 19.88 14.79
N GLY A 527 -5.42 20.20 14.44
CA GLY A 527 -6.42 20.78 15.30
C GLY A 527 -7.37 21.72 14.56
N LEU A 528 -8.62 21.77 15.05
CA LEU A 528 -9.67 22.56 14.42
C LEU A 528 -9.33 24.06 14.37
N GLN A 529 -8.77 24.62 15.45
CA GLN A 529 -8.39 26.05 15.48
C GLN A 529 -7.30 26.35 14.45
N ARG A 530 -6.26 25.49 14.36
CA ARG A 530 -5.21 25.63 13.34
C ARG A 530 -5.78 25.60 11.93
N ALA A 531 -6.72 24.68 11.65
CA ALA A 531 -7.38 24.61 10.34
C ALA A 531 -8.13 25.91 10.00
N LYS A 532 -8.83 26.49 10.99
CA LYS A 532 -9.51 27.79 10.85
C LYS A 532 -8.53 28.91 10.54
N ASP A 533 -7.41 28.96 11.28
CA ASP A 533 -6.37 29.98 11.08
C ASP A 533 -5.74 29.87 9.68
N MET A 534 -5.48 28.64 9.21
CA MET A 534 -4.97 28.40 7.87
C MET A 534 -5.94 28.85 6.78
N LEU A 535 -7.23 28.55 6.92
CA LEU A 535 -8.27 29.03 5.98
C LEU A 535 -8.33 30.56 5.98
N GLN A 536 -8.31 31.17 7.14
CA GLN A 536 -8.33 32.63 7.26
C GLN A 536 -7.11 33.28 6.63
N GLN A 537 -5.92 32.75 6.85
CA GLN A 537 -4.67 33.23 6.22
C GLN A 537 -4.72 33.09 4.70
N ALA A 538 -5.34 32.03 4.18
CA ALA A 538 -5.54 31.82 2.76
C ALA A 538 -6.69 32.67 2.15
N GLY A 539 -7.32 33.52 2.95
CA GLY A 539 -8.36 34.44 2.48
C GLY A 539 -9.80 33.90 2.60
N TYR A 540 -9.99 32.64 2.97
CA TYR A 540 -11.32 32.08 3.20
C TYR A 540 -11.97 32.74 4.42
N ARG A 541 -13.30 32.92 4.39
CA ARG A 541 -14.05 33.57 5.46
C ARG A 541 -15.31 32.78 5.83
N VAL A 542 -15.63 32.74 7.11
CA VAL A 542 -16.91 32.21 7.57
C VAL A 542 -17.90 33.36 7.68
N VAL A 543 -18.97 33.31 6.89
CA VAL A 543 -20.07 34.25 6.93
C VAL A 543 -21.31 33.51 7.45
N GLY A 544 -21.84 33.98 8.58
CA GLY A 544 -22.81 33.19 9.32
C GLY A 544 -22.22 31.89 9.82
N ASN A 545 -22.71 30.77 9.30
CA ASN A 545 -22.20 29.42 9.61
C ASN A 545 -21.62 28.71 8.37
N ARG A 546 -21.29 29.48 7.31
CA ARG A 546 -20.82 28.91 6.01
C ARG A 546 -19.46 29.44 5.62
N LEU A 547 -18.63 28.56 5.09
CA LEU A 547 -17.33 28.92 4.56
C LEU A 547 -17.49 29.48 3.14
N HIS A 548 -16.79 30.58 2.88
CA HIS A 548 -16.74 31.28 1.60
C HIS A 548 -15.32 31.30 1.05
N TYR A 549 -15.21 31.34 -0.26
CA TYR A 549 -13.97 31.58 -0.97
C TYR A 549 -13.33 32.93 -0.61
N PRO A 550 -12.04 33.13 -0.91
CA PRO A 550 -11.41 34.45 -0.86
C PRO A 550 -12.18 35.48 -1.68
N GLU A 551 -12.01 36.75 -1.33
CA GLU A 551 -12.64 37.88 -2.01
C GLU A 551 -12.43 37.81 -3.55
N GLY A 552 -13.49 38.05 -4.29
CA GLY A 552 -13.49 38.04 -5.76
C GLY A 552 -13.51 36.67 -6.41
N VAL A 553 -13.35 35.57 -5.64
CA VAL A 553 -13.41 34.21 -6.18
C VAL A 553 -14.86 33.76 -6.29
N LYS A 554 -15.27 33.32 -7.48
CA LYS A 554 -16.60 32.79 -7.76
C LYS A 554 -16.61 31.28 -7.84
N GLU A 555 -17.65 30.67 -7.29
CA GLU A 555 -17.88 29.23 -7.43
C GLU A 555 -18.36 28.93 -8.87
N THR A 556 -17.56 28.20 -9.61
CA THR A 556 -17.84 27.87 -11.02
C THR A 556 -18.33 26.43 -11.23
N LEU A 557 -18.35 25.63 -10.16
CA LEU A 557 -18.70 24.22 -10.21
C LEU A 557 -20.01 23.96 -9.45
N THR A 558 -20.86 23.13 -10.03
CA THR A 558 -22.02 22.56 -9.33
C THR A 558 -21.58 21.48 -8.34
N ALA A 559 -22.39 21.25 -7.31
CA ALA A 559 -22.21 20.09 -6.45
C ALA A 559 -22.26 18.78 -7.27
N VAL A 560 -21.60 17.75 -6.77
CA VAL A 560 -21.70 16.39 -7.34
C VAL A 560 -23.09 15.85 -7.00
N GLU A 561 -23.85 15.44 -8.01
CA GLU A 561 -25.19 14.85 -7.86
C GLU A 561 -25.15 13.43 -7.28
#